data_ad8aef39645432c3ed288007f01c2d25
#
_entry.id   ad8aef39645432c3ed288007f01c2d25
#
_cell.length_a   1.000
_cell.length_b   1.000
_cell.length_c   1.000
_cell.angle_alpha   90.00
_cell.angle_beta   90.00
_cell.angle_gamma   90.00
#
_symmetry.space_group_name_H-M   'P 1'
#
loop_
_entity.id
_entity.type
_entity.pdbx_description
1 polymer ?
#
loop_
_entity_poly.entity_id
_entity_poly.type
_entity_poly.pdbx_seq_one_letter_code
_entity_poly.pdbx_strand_id
1 'polypeptide(L)'
;MVLDGHGHDVWGLAFVALGLVGAFGVYGHSAGPVGTGLAALLGAVFGLSRYLVPPMFAVAAYFLIRGPREPEIDEETGEVLGTSAARRVLGGLVVLLAVNGLLHLIVAPPTISADGLDAYAGAGGFIGGVSGGGLGSLIGTWGAGAVLVLVVALGTTLLAGLPFRD
;
A
#
# COMPACT_ATOMS: atom_id res chain seq x y z
N MET A 1 26.59 22.64 -6.35
CA MET A 1 25.64 22.36 -5.26
C MET A 1 25.75 20.90 -4.91
N VAL A 2 25.91 20.52 -3.63
CA VAL A 2 26.33 19.18 -3.17
C VAL A 2 25.27 18.07 -3.33
N LEU A 3 24.11 18.35 -3.90
CA LEU A 3 22.98 17.42 -3.99
C LEU A 3 22.68 16.87 -5.40
N ASP A 4 23.46 17.28 -6.40
CA ASP A 4 23.29 16.76 -7.77
C ASP A 4 23.93 15.36 -7.84
N GLY A 5 23.10 14.33 -7.81
CA GLY A 5 23.48 12.91 -7.88
C GLY A 5 23.11 12.07 -6.64
N HIS A 6 22.84 12.67 -5.48
CA HIS A 6 22.55 11.96 -4.22
C HIS A 6 21.04 11.98 -3.85
N GLY A 7 20.18 12.48 -4.72
CA GLY A 7 18.75 12.60 -4.45
C GLY A 7 18.10 11.26 -4.09
N HIS A 8 18.47 10.19 -4.77
CA HIS A 8 17.92 8.84 -4.50
C HIS A 8 18.36 8.31 -3.14
N ASP A 9 19.60 8.58 -2.73
CA ASP A 9 20.12 8.13 -1.44
C ASP A 9 19.45 8.87 -0.28
N VAL A 10 19.22 10.18 -0.43
CA VAL A 10 18.52 11.01 0.57
C VAL A 10 17.09 10.55 0.75
N TRP A 11 16.37 10.30 -0.34
CA TRP A 11 15.01 9.78 -0.27
C TRP A 11 14.98 8.35 0.29
N GLY A 12 15.91 7.49 -0.12
CA GLY A 12 16.07 6.15 0.44
C GLY A 12 16.26 6.17 1.95
N LEU A 13 17.16 7.04 2.45
CA LEU A 13 17.40 7.19 3.88
C LEU A 13 16.17 7.76 4.62
N ALA A 14 15.45 8.71 4.01
CA ALA A 14 14.20 9.24 4.57
C ALA A 14 13.14 8.12 4.71
N PHE A 15 12.99 7.24 3.72
CA PHE A 15 12.09 6.09 3.78
C PHE A 15 12.53 5.06 4.85
N VAL A 16 13.83 4.84 5.04
CA VAL A 16 14.34 4.01 6.15
C VAL A 16 13.93 4.61 7.49
N ALA A 17 14.16 5.92 7.69
CA ALA A 17 13.81 6.60 8.93
C ALA A 17 12.30 6.54 9.22
N LEU A 18 11.46 6.81 8.21
CA LEU A 18 10.01 6.71 8.31
C LEU A 18 9.55 5.27 8.61
N GLY A 19 10.18 4.29 7.96
CA GLY A 19 9.92 2.87 8.22
C GLY A 19 10.24 2.45 9.63
N LEU A 20 11.38 2.89 10.18
CA LEU A 20 11.77 2.61 11.56
C LEU A 20 10.83 3.28 12.58
N VAL A 21 10.56 4.57 12.43
CA VAL A 21 9.64 5.30 13.31
C VAL A 21 8.23 4.69 13.24
N GLY A 22 7.77 4.36 12.03
CA GLY A 22 6.51 3.67 11.81
C GLY A 22 6.47 2.29 12.47
N ALA A 23 7.55 1.51 12.35
CA ALA A 23 7.66 0.20 12.97
C ALA A 23 7.60 0.28 14.50
N PHE A 24 8.37 1.19 15.11
CA PHE A 24 8.32 1.40 16.55
C PHE A 24 6.95 1.91 17.02
N GLY A 25 6.29 2.76 16.25
CA GLY A 25 4.94 3.24 16.57
C GLY A 25 3.88 2.14 16.45
N VAL A 26 3.89 1.39 15.34
CA VAL A 26 2.86 0.39 15.02
C VAL A 26 3.06 -0.91 15.80
N TYR A 27 4.29 -1.40 15.95
CA TYR A 27 4.57 -2.70 16.59
C TYR A 27 5.00 -2.58 18.06
N GLY A 28 5.77 -1.52 18.39
CA GLY A 28 6.41 -1.40 19.69
C GLY A 28 5.67 -0.53 20.70
N HIS A 29 4.74 0.30 20.26
CA HIS A 29 4.04 1.31 21.10
C HIS A 29 5.02 2.22 21.88
N SER A 30 6.29 2.28 21.46
CA SER A 30 7.41 2.85 22.22
C SER A 30 8.07 4.06 21.57
N ALA A 31 7.54 4.54 20.44
CA ALA A 31 8.14 5.65 19.69
C ALA A 31 7.75 7.05 20.22
N GLY A 32 7.31 7.16 21.46
CA GLY A 32 6.89 8.42 22.06
C GLY A 32 5.71 9.10 21.35
N PRO A 33 5.47 10.40 21.58
CA PRO A 33 4.32 11.11 20.99
C PRO A 33 4.32 11.12 19.47
N VAL A 34 5.48 11.18 18.82
CA VAL A 34 5.59 11.16 17.35
C VAL A 34 5.20 9.80 16.78
N GLY A 35 5.68 8.72 17.38
CA GLY A 35 5.36 7.37 16.93
C GLY A 35 3.91 6.99 17.17
N THR A 36 3.33 7.39 18.32
CA THR A 36 1.90 7.17 18.60
C THR A 36 1.03 7.97 17.65
N GLY A 37 1.38 9.22 17.34
CA GLY A 37 0.69 10.04 16.34
C GLY A 37 0.76 9.43 14.94
N LEU A 38 1.95 8.96 14.52
CA LEU A 38 2.13 8.28 13.24
C LEU A 38 1.32 6.98 13.18
N ALA A 39 1.36 6.17 14.23
CA ALA A 39 0.58 4.93 14.29
C ALA A 39 -0.94 5.18 14.23
N ALA A 40 -1.43 6.23 14.89
CA ALA A 40 -2.82 6.64 14.83
C ALA A 40 -3.20 7.10 13.41
N LEU A 41 -2.36 7.91 12.77
CA LEU A 41 -2.55 8.35 11.39
C LEU A 41 -2.59 7.16 10.42
N LEU A 42 -1.62 6.25 10.52
CA LEU A 42 -1.57 5.05 9.70
C LEU A 42 -2.78 4.15 9.95
N GLY A 43 -3.22 4.03 11.20
CA GLY A 43 -4.44 3.31 11.55
C GLY A 43 -5.69 3.94 10.95
N ALA A 44 -5.84 5.26 11.05
CA ALA A 44 -6.97 5.97 10.46
C ALA A 44 -7.02 5.84 8.93
N VAL A 45 -5.89 5.91 8.25
CA VAL A 45 -5.81 5.85 6.78
C VAL A 45 -5.88 4.41 6.27
N PHE A 46 -5.04 3.52 6.79
CA PHE A 46 -4.83 2.15 6.29
C PHE A 46 -5.54 1.07 7.13
N GLY A 47 -6.10 1.41 8.27
CA GLY A 47 -6.74 0.44 9.14
C GLY A 47 -5.76 -0.66 9.60
N LEU A 48 -6.20 -1.91 9.48
CA LEU A 48 -5.37 -3.08 9.79
C LEU A 48 -4.15 -3.22 8.87
N SER A 49 -4.22 -2.71 7.64
CA SER A 49 -3.07 -2.74 6.71
C SER A 49 -1.92 -1.82 7.16
N ARG A 50 -2.09 -0.99 8.22
CA ARG A 50 -0.99 -0.22 8.83
C ARG A 50 0.23 -1.07 9.19
N TYR A 51 0.00 -2.35 9.52
CA TYR A 51 1.10 -3.28 9.85
C TYR A 51 1.96 -3.64 8.63
N LEU A 52 1.47 -3.43 7.41
CA LEU A 52 2.24 -3.62 6.18
C LEU A 52 3.04 -2.39 5.77
N VAL A 53 2.69 -1.20 6.28
CA VAL A 53 3.29 0.07 5.87
C VAL A 53 4.79 0.15 6.22
N PRO A 54 5.25 -0.20 7.44
CA PRO A 54 6.67 -0.17 7.76
C PRO A 54 7.54 -1.07 6.86
N PRO A 55 7.19 -2.36 6.61
CA PRO A 55 7.95 -3.18 5.66
C PRO A 55 7.87 -2.65 4.22
N MET A 56 6.76 -2.03 3.80
CA MET A 56 6.68 -1.39 2.48
C MET A 56 7.67 -0.22 2.36
N PHE A 57 7.84 0.60 3.41
CA PHE A 57 8.86 1.64 3.43
C PHE A 57 10.28 1.07 3.34
N ALA A 58 10.56 -0.04 4.03
CA ALA A 58 11.86 -0.72 3.94
C ALA A 58 12.13 -1.23 2.51
N VAL A 59 11.14 -1.82 1.87
CA VAL A 59 11.23 -2.26 0.46
C VAL A 59 11.42 -1.07 -0.48
N ALA A 60 10.65 0.00 -0.30
CA ALA A 60 10.79 1.21 -1.10
C ALA A 60 12.18 1.84 -0.95
N ALA A 61 12.67 1.95 0.29
CA ALA A 61 14.02 2.43 0.58
C ALA A 61 15.10 1.59 -0.11
N TYR A 62 14.97 0.26 -0.04
CA TYR A 62 15.89 -0.66 -0.71
C TYR A 62 15.96 -0.41 -2.23
N PHE A 63 14.80 -0.24 -2.89
CA PHE A 63 14.77 0.04 -4.33
C PHE A 63 15.29 1.43 -4.67
N LEU A 64 15.02 2.44 -3.83
CA LEU A 64 15.54 3.79 -4.03
C LEU A 64 17.08 3.84 -3.91
N ILE A 65 17.62 3.19 -2.88
CA ILE A 65 19.10 3.15 -2.66
C ILE A 65 19.79 2.33 -3.76
N ARG A 66 19.13 1.24 -4.21
CA ARG A 66 19.73 0.39 -5.26
C ARG A 66 19.71 1.04 -6.64
N GLY A 67 18.88 2.06 -6.82
CA GLY A 67 18.71 2.76 -8.09
C GLY A 67 17.92 1.96 -9.15
N PRO A 68 17.59 2.60 -10.27
CA PRO A 68 16.90 1.96 -11.38
C PRO A 68 17.82 0.89 -12.01
N ARG A 69 17.26 -0.29 -12.23
CA ARG A 69 17.91 -1.31 -13.07
C ARG A 69 17.72 -0.93 -14.53
N GLU A 70 18.76 -1.11 -15.32
CA GLU A 70 18.63 -1.04 -16.76
C GLU A 70 17.62 -2.10 -17.22
N PRO A 71 16.69 -1.75 -18.11
CA PRO A 71 15.76 -2.70 -18.66
C PRO A 71 16.54 -3.77 -19.43
N GLU A 72 16.27 -5.02 -19.12
CA GLU A 72 16.80 -6.15 -19.89
C GLU A 72 16.05 -6.19 -21.23
N ILE A 73 16.80 -6.01 -22.32
CA ILE A 73 16.25 -5.99 -23.67
C ILE A 73 16.58 -7.33 -24.33
N ASP A 74 15.60 -7.99 -24.89
CA ASP A 74 15.83 -9.14 -25.75
C ASP A 74 16.60 -8.69 -27.00
N GLU A 75 17.80 -9.25 -27.20
CA GLU A 75 18.66 -8.89 -28.33
C GLU A 75 18.10 -9.26 -29.69
N GLU A 76 17.21 -10.28 -29.77
CA GLU A 76 16.60 -10.73 -31.00
C GLU A 76 15.34 -9.96 -31.38
N THR A 77 14.51 -9.62 -30.39
CA THR A 77 13.19 -9.00 -30.62
C THR A 77 13.19 -7.51 -30.34
N GLY A 78 14.18 -6.99 -29.59
CA GLY A 78 14.21 -5.61 -29.12
C GLY A 78 13.16 -5.30 -28.05
N GLU A 79 12.47 -6.30 -27.53
CA GLU A 79 11.45 -6.14 -26.50
C GLU A 79 12.06 -6.03 -25.10
N VAL A 80 11.46 -5.20 -24.27
CA VAL A 80 11.88 -5.05 -22.87
C VAL A 80 11.42 -6.30 -22.09
N LEU A 81 12.40 -7.10 -21.66
CA LEU A 81 12.16 -8.29 -20.85
C LEU A 81 11.80 -7.87 -19.41
N GLY A 82 10.69 -8.39 -18.95
CA GLY A 82 10.24 -8.21 -17.57
C GLY A 82 9.19 -7.11 -17.38
N THR A 83 8.65 -7.09 -16.19
CA THR A 83 7.58 -6.15 -15.84
C THR A 83 8.17 -4.84 -15.36
N SER A 84 7.69 -3.72 -15.91
CA SER A 84 8.10 -2.38 -15.45
C SER A 84 7.84 -2.21 -13.95
N ALA A 85 8.75 -1.51 -13.26
CA ALA A 85 8.60 -1.20 -11.83
C ALA A 85 7.26 -0.48 -11.56
N ALA A 86 6.84 0.39 -12.49
CA ALA A 86 5.56 1.09 -12.40
C ALA A 86 4.37 0.12 -12.37
N ARG A 87 4.37 -0.94 -13.19
CA ARG A 87 3.30 -1.94 -13.22
C ARG A 87 3.21 -2.71 -11.90
N ARG A 88 4.36 -3.08 -11.31
CA ARG A 88 4.41 -3.75 -10.00
C ARG A 88 3.89 -2.85 -8.88
N VAL A 89 4.33 -1.58 -8.86
CA VAL A 89 3.84 -0.60 -7.89
C VAL A 89 2.35 -0.39 -8.03
N LEU A 90 1.84 -0.21 -9.25
CA LEU A 90 0.41 -0.09 -9.51
C LEU A 90 -0.36 -1.33 -9.04
N GLY A 91 0.13 -2.53 -9.36
CA GLY A 91 -0.46 -3.78 -8.88
C GLY A 91 -0.53 -3.86 -7.36
N GLY A 92 0.57 -3.48 -6.67
CA GLY A 92 0.61 -3.41 -5.21
C GLY A 92 -0.38 -2.42 -4.61
N LEU A 93 -0.51 -1.23 -5.20
CA LEU A 93 -1.48 -0.22 -4.77
C LEU A 93 -2.93 -0.70 -4.97
N VAL A 94 -3.22 -1.34 -6.11
CA VAL A 94 -4.54 -1.91 -6.41
C VAL A 94 -4.89 -3.01 -5.41
N VAL A 95 -3.96 -3.92 -5.10
CA VAL A 95 -4.16 -4.96 -4.08
C VAL A 95 -4.40 -4.34 -2.71
N LEU A 96 -3.59 -3.37 -2.31
CA LEU A 96 -3.73 -2.69 -1.02
C LEU A 96 -5.12 -2.04 -0.88
N LEU A 97 -5.56 -1.32 -1.91
CA LEU A 97 -6.87 -0.66 -1.94
C LEU A 97 -8.01 -1.68 -1.85
N ALA A 98 -7.94 -2.76 -2.60
CA ALA A 98 -8.97 -3.79 -2.61
C ALA A 98 -9.02 -4.59 -1.30
N VAL A 99 -7.86 -4.93 -0.71
CA VAL A 99 -7.78 -5.62 0.58
C VAL A 99 -8.35 -4.74 1.69
N ASN A 100 -8.01 -3.45 1.73
CA ASN A 100 -8.61 -2.53 2.70
C ASN A 100 -10.14 -2.41 2.52
N GLY A 101 -10.62 -2.40 1.28
CA GLY A 101 -12.05 -2.42 0.97
C GLY A 101 -12.74 -3.68 1.50
N LEU A 102 -12.14 -4.85 1.29
CA LEU A 102 -12.66 -6.12 1.82
C LEU A 102 -12.67 -6.14 3.35
N LEU A 103 -11.59 -5.70 3.99
CA LEU A 103 -11.53 -5.60 5.46
C LEU A 103 -12.64 -4.68 5.99
N HIS A 104 -12.90 -3.56 5.32
CA HIS A 104 -13.96 -2.64 5.70
C HIS A 104 -15.35 -3.31 5.59
N LEU A 105 -15.63 -4.04 4.50
CA LEU A 105 -16.90 -4.76 4.33
C LEU A 105 -17.08 -5.88 5.35
N ILE A 106 -16.02 -6.59 5.73
CA ILE A 106 -16.06 -7.71 6.69
C ILE A 106 -16.31 -7.19 8.12
N VAL A 107 -15.57 -6.15 8.52
CA VAL A 107 -15.68 -5.58 9.87
C VAL A 107 -16.93 -4.72 10.02
N ALA A 108 -17.41 -4.14 8.89
CA ALA A 108 -18.60 -3.27 8.84
C ALA A 108 -18.61 -2.21 9.96
N PRO A 109 -17.56 -1.35 10.07
CA PRO A 109 -17.48 -0.37 11.13
C PRO A 109 -18.65 0.63 11.02
N PRO A 110 -19.09 1.21 12.15
CA PRO A 110 -20.13 2.23 12.13
C PRO A 110 -19.69 3.44 11.30
N THR A 111 -20.66 4.19 10.80
CA THR A 111 -20.42 5.45 10.07
C THR A 111 -19.59 6.41 10.91
N ILE A 112 -18.75 7.22 10.23
CA ILE A 112 -17.82 8.16 10.85
C ILE A 112 -18.55 9.07 11.85
N SER A 113 -18.37 8.76 13.13
CA SER A 113 -18.67 9.64 14.26
C SER A 113 -17.35 9.91 15.00
N ALA A 114 -17.34 10.83 15.97
CA ALA A 114 -16.13 11.13 16.73
C ALA A 114 -15.49 9.88 17.38
N ASP A 115 -16.32 8.89 17.73
CA ASP A 115 -15.89 7.59 18.28
C ASP A 115 -15.56 6.55 17.19
N GLY A 116 -15.81 6.89 15.93
CA GLY A 116 -15.68 5.97 14.80
C GLY A 116 -14.27 5.82 14.22
N LEU A 117 -13.33 6.70 14.57
CA LEU A 117 -11.95 6.63 14.04
C LEU A 117 -11.23 5.37 14.48
N ASP A 118 -11.42 4.93 15.73
CA ASP A 118 -10.83 3.69 16.23
C ASP A 118 -11.44 2.45 15.56
N ALA A 119 -12.74 2.48 15.29
CA ALA A 119 -13.41 1.42 14.55
C ALA A 119 -12.90 1.32 13.11
N TYR A 120 -12.65 2.47 12.45
CA TYR A 120 -12.02 2.52 11.12
C TYR A 120 -10.58 1.99 11.16
N ALA A 121 -9.82 2.35 12.21
CA ALA A 121 -8.46 1.86 12.41
C ALA A 121 -8.41 0.33 12.68
N GLY A 122 -9.49 -0.24 13.19
CA GLY A 122 -9.70 -1.69 13.35
C GLY A 122 -10.20 -2.42 12.11
N ALA A 123 -10.54 -1.69 11.04
CA ALA A 123 -11.04 -2.22 9.78
C ALA A 123 -10.09 -1.90 8.62
N GLY A 124 -10.61 -1.47 7.48
CA GLY A 124 -9.84 -1.06 6.31
C GLY A 124 -9.35 0.40 6.33
N GLY A 125 -9.54 1.13 7.42
CA GLY A 125 -9.24 2.55 7.50
C GLY A 125 -10.09 3.40 6.56
N PHE A 126 -9.67 4.65 6.34
CA PHE A 126 -10.34 5.56 5.42
C PHE A 126 -10.31 5.02 3.97
N ILE A 127 -9.19 4.40 3.57
CA ILE A 127 -9.07 3.78 2.23
C ILE A 127 -10.12 2.68 2.05
N GLY A 128 -10.31 1.81 3.06
CA GLY A 128 -11.33 0.77 3.02
C GLY A 128 -12.75 1.33 3.04
N GLY A 129 -12.99 2.42 3.79
CA GLY A 129 -14.25 3.13 3.80
C GLY A 129 -14.65 3.66 2.43
N VAL A 130 -13.70 4.26 1.71
CA VAL A 130 -13.92 4.77 0.35
C VAL A 130 -14.10 3.62 -0.65
N SER A 131 -13.21 2.63 -0.64
CA SER A 131 -13.24 1.53 -1.62
C SER A 131 -14.33 0.50 -1.31
N GLY A 132 -14.38 -0.05 -0.10
CA GLY A 132 -15.37 -1.06 0.29
C GLY A 132 -16.73 -0.44 0.62
N GLY A 133 -16.74 0.56 1.50
CA GLY A 133 -17.98 1.24 1.91
C GLY A 133 -18.66 1.98 0.76
N GLY A 134 -17.87 2.70 -0.07
CA GLY A 134 -18.36 3.38 -1.26
C GLY A 134 -18.98 2.40 -2.27
N LEU A 135 -18.26 1.34 -2.64
CA LEU A 135 -18.81 0.30 -3.51
C LEU A 135 -20.01 -0.41 -2.88
N GLY A 136 -19.95 -0.70 -1.58
CA GLY A 136 -21.04 -1.35 -0.85
C GLY A 136 -22.33 -0.55 -0.87
N SER A 137 -22.25 0.79 -0.81
CA SER A 137 -23.42 1.67 -0.91
C SER A 137 -24.04 1.70 -2.31
N LEU A 138 -23.24 1.47 -3.37
CA LEU A 138 -23.70 1.51 -4.75
C LEU A 138 -24.29 0.18 -5.24
N ILE A 139 -23.63 -0.94 -4.93
CA ILE A 139 -23.95 -2.27 -5.48
C ILE A 139 -24.22 -3.33 -4.40
N GLY A 140 -24.33 -2.89 -3.15
CA GLY A 140 -24.53 -3.77 -2.00
C GLY A 140 -23.26 -4.49 -1.56
N THR A 141 -23.24 -4.97 -0.32
CA THR A 141 -22.05 -5.57 0.31
C THR A 141 -21.52 -6.79 -0.46
N TRP A 142 -22.40 -7.67 -0.91
CA TRP A 142 -22.00 -8.87 -1.66
C TRP A 142 -21.43 -8.55 -3.03
N GLY A 143 -22.06 -7.60 -3.75
CA GLY A 143 -21.58 -7.14 -5.05
C GLY A 143 -20.20 -6.46 -4.92
N ALA A 144 -20.04 -5.57 -3.95
CA ALA A 144 -18.79 -4.92 -3.66
C ALA A 144 -17.69 -5.94 -3.29
N GLY A 145 -18.02 -6.92 -2.45
CA GLY A 145 -17.09 -8.00 -2.09
C GLY A 145 -16.60 -8.77 -3.32
N ALA A 146 -17.52 -9.18 -4.20
CA ALA A 146 -17.16 -9.89 -5.44
C ALA A 146 -16.25 -9.05 -6.36
N VAL A 147 -16.58 -7.78 -6.55
CA VAL A 147 -15.74 -6.85 -7.35
C VAL A 147 -14.36 -6.70 -6.74
N LEU A 148 -14.27 -6.48 -5.42
CA LEU A 148 -12.98 -6.30 -4.74
C LEU A 148 -12.11 -7.56 -4.80
N VAL A 149 -12.70 -8.76 -4.72
CA VAL A 149 -11.97 -10.03 -4.91
C VAL A 149 -11.38 -10.10 -6.33
N LEU A 150 -12.15 -9.74 -7.36
CA LEU A 150 -11.65 -9.67 -8.74
C LEU A 150 -10.53 -8.62 -8.89
N VAL A 151 -10.65 -7.48 -8.21
CA VAL A 151 -9.61 -6.43 -8.19
C VAL A 151 -8.34 -6.93 -7.51
N VAL A 152 -8.44 -7.71 -6.42
CA VAL A 152 -7.28 -8.38 -5.80
C VAL A 152 -6.62 -9.33 -6.80
N ALA A 153 -7.39 -10.16 -7.49
CA ALA A 153 -6.86 -11.09 -8.49
C ALA A 153 -6.15 -10.34 -9.62
N LEU A 154 -6.76 -9.28 -10.15
CA LEU A 154 -6.15 -8.42 -11.16
C LEU A 154 -4.86 -7.75 -10.66
N GLY A 155 -4.89 -7.16 -9.47
CA GLY A 155 -3.73 -6.50 -8.89
C GLY A 155 -2.57 -7.48 -8.62
N THR A 156 -2.87 -8.71 -8.20
CA THR A 156 -1.85 -9.75 -8.00
C THR A 156 -1.22 -10.20 -9.32
N THR A 157 -1.98 -10.30 -10.41
CA THR A 157 -1.41 -10.60 -11.74
C THR A 157 -0.49 -9.47 -12.24
N LEU A 158 -0.89 -8.21 -12.01
CA LEU A 158 -0.05 -7.06 -12.32
C LEU A 158 1.24 -7.05 -11.48
N LEU A 159 1.13 -7.37 -10.18
CA LEU A 159 2.26 -7.43 -9.26
C LEU A 159 3.24 -8.55 -9.63
N ALA A 160 2.72 -9.73 -9.98
CA ALA A 160 3.50 -10.89 -10.38
C ALA A 160 4.15 -10.74 -11.77
N GLY A 161 3.70 -9.77 -12.56
CA GLY A 161 4.22 -9.56 -13.91
C GLY A 161 3.81 -10.62 -14.91
N LEU A 162 2.74 -11.38 -14.61
CA LEU A 162 2.26 -12.39 -15.51
C LEU A 162 1.69 -11.72 -16.78
N PRO A 163 2.07 -12.18 -17.98
CA PRO A 163 1.46 -11.68 -19.21
C PRO A 163 -0.02 -12.04 -19.21
N PHE A 164 -0.87 -11.06 -19.51
CA PHE A 164 -2.24 -11.39 -19.90
C PHE A 164 -2.13 -12.14 -21.22
N ARG A 165 -2.50 -13.40 -21.20
CA ARG A 165 -2.45 -14.27 -22.37
C ARG A 165 -3.30 -13.68 -23.49
N ASP A 166 -2.70 -13.56 -24.68
CA ASP A 166 -3.39 -13.32 -25.94
C ASP A 166 -4.35 -14.47 -26.28
#